data_232741ab0023842272e1590523417f7d
#
_entry.id   232741ab0023842272e1590523417f7d
#
_cell.length_a   1.000
_cell.length_b   1.000
_cell.length_c   1.000
_cell.angle_alpha   90.00
_cell.angle_beta   90.00
_cell.angle_gamma   90.00
#
_symmetry.space_group_name_H-M   'P 1'
#
loop_
_entity.id
_entity.type
_entity.pdbx_description
1 polymer ?
#
loop_
_entity_poly.entity_id
_entity_poly.type
_entity_poly.pdbx_seq_one_letter_code
_entity_poly.pdbx_strand_id
1 'polypeptide(L)'
;MTRDSFLKNVRQAAEMGRAYRVHLHEVPPDTRYVGASSADGMAAAAREIEAVGGVAHRVPTDEQACQTILALLQQYAARRVLGWRHPVLTELRLPAQVAQQSIEWLDLERLAELPVAERRQRALAADVGITSADWLIAETGSLVLRARPGQERWASLLPPVHIAVIRRYQIIPDLIDVFQALRDQGLDQLTSHITLVTGPSKTGDIELQLTTGVHGPGHWHVVLIG
;
A
#
# COMPACT_ATOMS: atom_id res chain seq x y z
N MET A 1 -28.90 19.00 -13.38
CA MET A 1 -27.79 18.89 -14.38
C MET A 1 -27.81 17.47 -14.90
N THR A 2 -27.95 17.26 -16.21
CA THR A 2 -27.94 15.93 -16.82
C THR A 2 -26.48 15.39 -16.88
N ARG A 3 -26.31 14.07 -16.98
CA ARG A 3 -24.99 13.45 -17.16
C ARG A 3 -24.23 14.02 -18.35
N ASP A 4 -24.94 14.24 -19.47
CA ASP A 4 -24.32 14.75 -20.70
C ASP A 4 -23.87 16.20 -20.56
N SER A 5 -24.65 17.03 -19.87
CA SER A 5 -24.25 18.40 -19.53
C SER A 5 -23.01 18.43 -18.64
N PHE A 6 -22.95 17.54 -17.64
CA PHE A 6 -21.77 17.41 -16.79
C PHE A 6 -20.52 17.00 -17.57
N LEU A 7 -20.63 15.95 -18.39
CA LEU A 7 -19.51 15.47 -19.20
C LEU A 7 -19.03 16.51 -20.23
N LYS A 8 -19.96 17.29 -20.81
CA LYS A 8 -19.62 18.40 -21.72
C LYS A 8 -18.79 19.46 -20.98
N ASN A 9 -19.21 19.87 -19.79
CA ASN A 9 -18.47 20.84 -18.97
C ASN A 9 -17.08 20.35 -18.58
N VAL A 10 -16.95 19.07 -18.21
CA VAL A 10 -15.66 18.47 -17.88
C VAL A 10 -14.73 18.46 -19.11
N ARG A 11 -15.22 18.08 -20.29
CA ARG A 11 -14.43 18.12 -21.53
C ARG A 11 -13.97 19.52 -21.86
N GLN A 12 -14.85 20.50 -21.76
CA GLN A 12 -14.52 21.91 -22.04
C GLN A 12 -13.47 22.43 -21.05
N ALA A 13 -13.59 22.13 -19.75
CA ALA A 13 -12.58 22.49 -18.75
C ALA A 13 -11.24 21.81 -19.01
N ALA A 14 -11.24 20.53 -19.42
CA ALA A 14 -10.03 19.80 -19.75
C ALA A 14 -9.34 20.37 -21.01
N GLU A 15 -10.11 20.86 -22.00
CA GLU A 15 -9.57 21.52 -23.19
C GLU A 15 -8.92 22.86 -22.84
N MET A 16 -9.55 23.67 -21.99
CA MET A 16 -8.96 24.93 -21.52
C MET A 16 -7.68 24.69 -20.72
N GLY A 17 -7.58 23.59 -19.95
CA GLY A 17 -6.38 23.21 -19.20
C GLY A 17 -5.23 22.71 -20.06
N ARG A 18 -5.44 22.37 -21.35
CA ARG A 18 -4.37 21.87 -22.22
C ARG A 18 -3.25 22.89 -22.48
N ALA A 19 -3.56 24.18 -22.42
CA ALA A 19 -2.57 25.25 -22.58
C ALA A 19 -1.47 25.24 -21.50
N TYR A 20 -1.73 24.58 -20.35
CA TYR A 20 -0.78 24.47 -19.23
C TYR A 20 -0.06 23.10 -19.18
N ARG A 21 -0.31 22.22 -20.14
CA ARG A 21 0.38 20.93 -20.19
C ARG A 21 1.81 21.12 -20.70
N VAL A 22 2.77 20.68 -19.91
CA VAL A 22 4.17 20.52 -20.36
C VAL A 22 4.15 19.51 -21.51
N HIS A 23 4.76 19.87 -22.65
CA HIS A 23 4.90 18.96 -23.77
C HIS A 23 5.97 17.91 -23.44
N LEU A 24 5.53 16.64 -23.36
CA LEU A 24 6.40 15.49 -22.97
C LEU A 24 7.61 15.26 -23.89
N HIS A 25 7.64 15.88 -25.09
CA HIS A 25 8.81 15.79 -26.01
C HIS A 25 9.98 16.68 -25.58
N GLU A 26 9.82 17.55 -24.59
CA GLU A 26 10.89 18.34 -24.00
C GLU A 26 11.58 17.60 -22.83
N VAL A 27 11.03 16.46 -22.39
CA VAL A 27 11.66 15.61 -21.37
C VAL A 27 12.62 14.66 -22.08
N PRO A 28 13.94 14.72 -21.81
CA PRO A 28 14.89 13.79 -22.43
C PRO A 28 14.46 12.34 -22.18
N PRO A 29 14.45 11.47 -23.22
CA PRO A 29 13.96 10.09 -23.09
C PRO A 29 14.82 9.21 -22.18
N ASP A 30 15.93 9.70 -21.64
CA ASP A 30 16.94 8.92 -20.92
C ASP A 30 17.34 9.52 -19.57
N THR A 31 16.43 10.16 -18.87
CA THR A 31 16.65 10.47 -17.46
C THR A 31 16.52 9.18 -16.64
N ARG A 32 17.53 8.31 -16.74
CA ARG A 32 17.72 7.26 -15.74
C ARG A 32 18.11 7.94 -14.44
N TYR A 33 17.25 7.86 -13.45
CA TYR A 33 17.61 8.34 -12.12
C TYR A 33 18.71 7.43 -11.56
N VAL A 34 19.86 7.99 -11.26
CA VAL A 34 21.11 7.25 -10.95
C VAL A 34 21.11 6.69 -9.52
N GLY A 35 20.02 6.92 -8.74
CA GLY A 35 19.99 6.59 -7.31
C GLY A 35 19.74 5.12 -6.96
N ALA A 36 19.09 4.36 -7.83
CA ALA A 36 18.56 3.03 -7.48
C ALA A 36 19.37 1.83 -7.95
N SER A 37 20.58 2.00 -8.46
CA SER A 37 21.44 0.89 -8.89
C SER A 37 22.16 0.18 -7.73
N SER A 38 21.55 0.09 -6.53
CA SER A 38 22.12 -0.75 -5.48
C SER A 38 21.94 -2.22 -5.86
N ALA A 39 23.01 -2.99 -5.84
CA ALA A 39 23.01 -4.42 -6.11
C ALA A 39 22.06 -5.23 -5.16
N ASP A 40 21.62 -4.64 -4.07
CA ASP A 40 20.64 -5.17 -3.13
C ASP A 40 19.49 -4.17 -2.92
N GLY A 41 18.49 -4.23 -3.81
CA GLY A 41 17.26 -3.41 -3.71
C GLY A 41 16.50 -3.62 -2.41
N MET A 42 16.56 -4.82 -1.82
CA MET A 42 15.91 -5.10 -0.54
C MET A 42 16.58 -4.35 0.61
N ALA A 43 17.92 -4.28 0.64
CA ALA A 43 18.64 -3.52 1.66
C ALA A 43 18.42 -2.01 1.49
N ALA A 44 18.34 -1.52 0.24
CA ALA A 44 18.02 -0.13 -0.05
C ALA A 44 16.61 0.21 0.46
N ALA A 45 15.61 -0.57 0.07
CA ALA A 45 14.23 -0.39 0.51
C ALA A 45 14.10 -0.42 2.05
N ALA A 46 14.80 -1.34 2.73
CA ALA A 46 14.76 -1.42 4.19
C ALA A 46 15.27 -0.13 4.85
N ARG A 47 16.39 0.43 4.37
CA ARG A 47 16.92 1.70 4.89
C ARG A 47 15.93 2.86 4.71
N GLU A 48 15.31 2.95 3.52
CA GLU A 48 14.35 4.02 3.23
C GLU A 48 13.05 3.88 4.05
N ILE A 49 12.57 2.65 4.27
CA ILE A 49 11.44 2.38 5.16
C ILE A 49 11.73 2.89 6.57
N GLU A 50 12.93 2.61 7.10
CA GLU A 50 13.35 3.07 8.43
C GLU A 50 13.55 4.59 8.48
N ALA A 51 14.11 5.18 7.43
CA ALA A 51 14.32 6.62 7.33
C ALA A 51 13.01 7.43 7.39
N VAL A 52 11.91 6.89 6.85
CA VAL A 52 10.59 7.55 6.92
C VAL A 52 9.81 7.21 8.21
N GLY A 53 10.38 6.41 9.10
CA GLY A 53 9.81 6.06 10.40
C GLY A 53 8.96 4.78 10.39
N GLY A 54 9.10 3.94 9.38
CA GLY A 54 8.60 2.56 9.37
C GLY A 54 9.57 1.58 10.03
N VAL A 55 9.17 0.32 10.11
CA VAL A 55 10.02 -0.78 10.59
C VAL A 55 10.14 -1.84 9.51
N ALA A 56 11.35 -2.10 9.04
CA ALA A 56 11.63 -3.13 8.05
C ALA A 56 12.07 -4.44 8.74
N HIS A 57 11.39 -5.55 8.42
CA HIS A 57 11.72 -6.89 8.89
C HIS A 57 12.24 -7.73 7.73
N ARG A 58 13.55 -7.90 7.62
CA ARG A 58 14.14 -8.74 6.57
C ARG A 58 14.20 -10.18 7.05
N VAL A 59 13.54 -11.08 6.32
CA VAL A 59 13.47 -12.50 6.66
C VAL A 59 13.77 -13.37 5.45
N PRO A 60 14.55 -14.45 5.59
CA PRO A 60 14.94 -15.28 4.46
C PRO A 60 13.89 -16.32 4.05
N THR A 61 12.92 -16.66 4.94
CA THR A 61 11.95 -17.73 4.67
C THR A 61 10.52 -17.34 4.99
N ASP A 62 9.58 -18.07 4.39
CA ASP A 62 8.14 -17.91 4.62
C ASP A 62 7.76 -18.19 6.08
N GLU A 63 8.41 -19.19 6.73
CA GLU A 63 8.17 -19.51 8.14
C GLU A 63 8.57 -18.34 9.04
N GLN A 64 9.73 -17.73 8.79
CA GLN A 64 10.18 -16.57 9.57
C GLN A 64 9.30 -15.36 9.33
N ALA A 65 8.78 -15.18 8.10
CA ALA A 65 7.80 -14.13 7.81
C ALA A 65 6.52 -14.33 8.63
N CYS A 66 5.98 -15.54 8.64
CA CYS A 66 4.79 -15.86 9.43
C CYS A 66 5.04 -15.66 10.94
N GLN A 67 6.17 -16.13 11.47
CA GLN A 67 6.54 -15.93 12.87
C GLN A 67 6.64 -14.44 13.23
N THR A 68 7.27 -13.64 12.37
CA THR A 68 7.38 -12.19 12.55
C THR A 68 6.01 -11.52 12.57
N ILE A 69 5.13 -11.87 11.63
CA ILE A 69 3.78 -11.30 11.56
C ILE A 69 2.98 -11.69 12.80
N LEU A 70 3.00 -12.97 13.22
CA LEU A 70 2.27 -13.41 14.41
C LEU A 70 2.82 -12.74 15.68
N ALA A 71 4.13 -12.55 15.80
CA ALA A 71 4.74 -11.82 16.91
C ALA A 71 4.27 -10.34 16.94
N LEU A 72 4.18 -9.68 15.78
CA LEU A 72 3.63 -8.32 15.68
C LEU A 72 2.16 -8.28 16.10
N LEU A 73 1.34 -9.24 15.67
CA LEU A 73 -0.06 -9.32 16.09
C LEU A 73 -0.19 -9.47 17.62
N GLN A 74 0.67 -10.26 18.24
CA GLN A 74 0.72 -10.39 19.69
C GLN A 74 1.21 -9.10 20.37
N GLN A 75 2.25 -8.46 19.86
CA GLN A 75 2.77 -7.19 20.36
C GLN A 75 1.71 -6.10 20.42
N TYR A 76 0.85 -6.04 19.40
CA TYR A 76 -0.25 -5.07 19.33
C TYR A 76 -1.56 -5.58 19.94
N ALA A 77 -1.54 -6.73 20.62
CA ALA A 77 -2.72 -7.38 21.22
C ALA A 77 -3.91 -7.44 20.24
N ALA A 78 -3.62 -7.72 18.96
CA ALA A 78 -4.59 -7.74 17.90
C ALA A 78 -5.65 -8.82 18.13
N ARG A 79 -6.92 -8.45 18.00
CA ARG A 79 -8.06 -9.35 18.04
C ARG A 79 -8.72 -9.51 16.67
N ARG A 80 -8.57 -8.48 15.81
CA ARG A 80 -9.17 -8.42 14.48
C ARG A 80 -8.15 -7.88 13.50
N VAL A 81 -7.97 -8.61 12.40
CA VAL A 81 -7.10 -8.26 11.28
C VAL A 81 -7.95 -7.98 10.07
N LEU A 82 -7.77 -6.84 9.45
CA LEU A 82 -8.35 -6.50 8.15
C LEU A 82 -7.34 -6.87 7.06
N GLY A 83 -7.53 -8.00 6.40
CA GLY A 83 -6.53 -8.58 5.51
C GLY A 83 -6.92 -8.53 4.04
N TRP A 84 -5.93 -8.32 3.18
CA TRP A 84 -6.09 -8.42 1.72
C TRP A 84 -6.19 -9.88 1.28
N ARG A 85 -6.94 -10.10 0.21
CA ARG A 85 -6.86 -11.32 -0.60
C ARG A 85 -5.77 -11.11 -1.66
N HIS A 86 -4.56 -11.59 -1.37
CA HIS A 86 -3.40 -11.42 -2.23
C HIS A 86 -2.60 -12.74 -2.32
N PRO A 87 -2.04 -13.11 -3.52
CA PRO A 87 -1.28 -14.36 -3.68
C PRO A 87 -0.22 -14.58 -2.61
N VAL A 88 0.60 -13.57 -2.30
CA VAL A 88 1.64 -13.65 -1.27
C VAL A 88 1.07 -14.08 0.09
N LEU A 89 -0.06 -13.49 0.51
CA LEU A 89 -0.68 -13.82 1.81
C LEU A 89 -1.35 -15.20 1.79
N THR A 90 -1.83 -15.62 0.63
CA THR A 90 -2.42 -16.96 0.42
C THR A 90 -1.35 -18.05 0.44
N GLU A 91 -0.22 -17.84 -0.24
CA GLU A 91 0.93 -18.75 -0.24
C GLU A 91 1.47 -18.97 1.18
N LEU A 92 1.55 -17.93 1.98
CA LEU A 92 1.90 -17.98 3.41
C LEU A 92 0.82 -18.62 4.28
N ARG A 93 -0.37 -18.94 3.74
CA ARG A 93 -1.54 -19.42 4.49
C ARG A 93 -1.88 -18.54 5.69
N LEU A 94 -1.58 -17.25 5.58
CA LEU A 94 -1.64 -16.33 6.70
C LEU A 94 -3.02 -16.23 7.37
N PRO A 95 -4.15 -16.20 6.63
CA PRO A 95 -5.47 -16.19 7.26
C PRO A 95 -5.70 -17.38 8.21
N ALA A 96 -5.25 -18.58 7.81
CA ALA A 96 -5.39 -19.78 8.64
C ALA A 96 -4.48 -19.74 9.87
N GLN A 97 -3.26 -19.27 9.73
CA GLN A 97 -2.32 -19.13 10.86
C GLN A 97 -2.79 -18.10 11.89
N VAL A 98 -3.33 -16.98 11.42
CA VAL A 98 -3.92 -15.94 12.28
C VAL A 98 -5.15 -16.48 13.03
N ALA A 99 -6.02 -17.23 12.35
CA ALA A 99 -7.17 -17.86 12.97
C ALA A 99 -6.79 -18.87 14.08
N GLN A 100 -5.68 -19.60 13.93
CA GLN A 100 -5.13 -20.51 14.96
C GLN A 100 -4.72 -19.78 16.25
N GLN A 101 -4.45 -18.47 16.16
CA GLN A 101 -4.15 -17.63 17.34
C GLN A 101 -5.42 -17.02 17.96
N SER A 102 -6.60 -17.48 17.57
CA SER A 102 -7.90 -16.92 18.01
C SER A 102 -8.08 -15.44 17.63
N ILE A 103 -7.43 -15.01 16.54
CA ILE A 103 -7.55 -13.67 15.97
C ILE A 103 -8.51 -13.74 14.77
N GLU A 104 -9.50 -12.86 14.74
CA GLU A 104 -10.47 -12.79 13.65
C GLU A 104 -9.80 -12.19 12.39
N TRP A 105 -9.83 -12.94 11.28
CA TRP A 105 -9.44 -12.42 9.97
C TRP A 105 -10.68 -11.90 9.24
N LEU A 106 -10.75 -10.58 9.08
CA LEU A 106 -11.81 -9.92 8.32
C LEU A 106 -11.43 -9.92 6.83
N ASP A 107 -12.10 -10.78 6.08
CA ASP A 107 -11.99 -10.83 4.63
C ASP A 107 -12.79 -9.67 4.02
N LEU A 108 -12.12 -8.83 3.24
CA LEU A 108 -12.70 -7.63 2.64
C LEU A 108 -13.83 -7.97 1.64
N GLU A 109 -13.72 -9.08 0.92
CA GLU A 109 -14.76 -9.53 -0.01
C GLU A 109 -16.05 -9.91 0.74
N ARG A 110 -15.92 -10.68 1.83
CA ARG A 110 -17.06 -11.01 2.71
C ARG A 110 -17.64 -9.79 3.40
N LEU A 111 -16.80 -8.85 3.81
CA LEU A 111 -17.28 -7.58 4.35
C LEU A 111 -18.10 -6.79 3.32
N ALA A 112 -17.77 -6.87 2.03
CA ALA A 112 -18.52 -6.19 0.97
C ALA A 112 -19.96 -6.69 0.84
N GLU A 113 -20.25 -7.93 1.24
CA GLU A 113 -21.59 -8.52 1.25
C GLU A 113 -22.49 -8.00 2.39
N LEU A 114 -21.91 -7.40 3.43
CA LEU A 114 -22.64 -6.89 4.57
C LEU A 114 -23.30 -5.53 4.29
N PRO A 115 -24.38 -5.18 5.01
CA PRO A 115 -24.94 -3.83 4.98
C PRO A 115 -23.87 -2.79 5.30
N VAL A 116 -23.94 -1.63 4.63
CA VAL A 116 -22.92 -0.57 4.70
C VAL A 116 -22.53 -0.17 6.12
N ALA A 117 -23.54 -0.05 7.02
CA ALA A 117 -23.30 0.33 8.41
C ALA A 117 -22.52 -0.73 9.18
N GLU A 118 -22.88 -2.01 9.03
CA GLU A 118 -22.21 -3.13 9.68
C GLU A 118 -20.78 -3.31 9.14
N ARG A 119 -20.63 -3.28 7.83
CA ARG A 119 -19.32 -3.32 7.16
C ARG A 119 -18.38 -2.24 7.67
N ARG A 120 -18.87 -1.00 7.76
CA ARG A 120 -18.09 0.13 8.29
C ARG A 120 -17.69 -0.09 9.74
N GLN A 121 -18.63 -0.53 10.58
CA GLN A 121 -18.37 -0.79 12.00
C GLN A 121 -17.28 -1.87 12.18
N ARG A 122 -17.37 -2.98 11.46
CA ARG A 122 -16.39 -4.07 11.53
C ARG A 122 -15.01 -3.62 11.04
N ALA A 123 -14.95 -2.90 9.93
CA ALA A 123 -13.69 -2.40 9.39
C ALA A 123 -13.00 -1.40 10.34
N LEU A 124 -13.76 -0.49 10.97
CA LEU A 124 -13.24 0.46 11.95
C LEU A 124 -12.80 -0.20 13.27
N ALA A 125 -13.30 -1.39 13.56
CA ALA A 125 -12.93 -2.16 14.76
C ALA A 125 -11.70 -3.06 14.54
N ALA A 126 -11.04 -3.00 13.37
CA ALA A 126 -9.83 -3.76 13.11
C ALA A 126 -8.62 -3.12 13.79
N ASP A 127 -7.81 -3.95 14.46
CA ASP A 127 -6.62 -3.54 15.19
C ASP A 127 -5.40 -3.43 14.27
N VAL A 128 -5.31 -4.33 13.29
CA VAL A 128 -4.20 -4.42 12.34
C VAL A 128 -4.72 -4.61 10.93
N GLY A 129 -4.13 -3.88 9.98
CA GLY A 129 -4.31 -4.11 8.55
C GLY A 129 -3.13 -4.91 7.99
N ILE A 130 -3.40 -5.98 7.24
CA ILE A 130 -2.36 -6.74 6.56
C ILE A 130 -2.58 -6.69 5.06
N THR A 131 -1.56 -6.22 4.34
CA THR A 131 -1.55 -6.13 2.88
C THR A 131 -0.30 -6.78 2.29
N SER A 132 -0.28 -6.92 0.98
CA SER A 132 0.94 -6.93 0.19
C SER A 132 1.01 -5.62 -0.61
N ALA A 133 1.74 -5.59 -1.69
CA ALA A 133 1.77 -4.48 -2.63
C ALA A 133 1.95 -5.01 -4.06
N ASP A 134 1.63 -4.19 -5.06
CA ASP A 134 2.05 -4.48 -6.42
C ASP A 134 3.56 -4.33 -6.55
N TRP A 135 4.10 -3.25 -5.99
CA TRP A 135 5.56 -3.00 -5.93
C TRP A 135 5.96 -2.32 -4.63
N LEU A 136 7.24 -2.49 -4.29
CA LEU A 136 7.97 -1.71 -3.30
C LEU A 136 9.09 -0.96 -4.04
N ILE A 137 9.09 0.36 -3.95
CA ILE A 137 10.09 1.22 -4.56
C ILE A 137 11.33 1.26 -3.66
N ALA A 138 12.47 0.79 -4.16
CA ALA A 138 13.69 0.70 -3.37
C ALA A 138 14.27 2.07 -3.00
N GLU A 139 14.13 3.06 -3.90
CA GLU A 139 14.65 4.43 -3.73
C GLU A 139 13.99 5.19 -2.57
N THR A 140 12.72 4.94 -2.31
CA THR A 140 11.93 5.72 -1.36
C THR A 140 11.31 4.89 -0.22
N GLY A 141 11.45 3.58 -0.27
CA GLY A 141 10.75 2.67 0.64
C GLY A 141 9.22 2.67 0.48
N SER A 142 8.69 3.19 -0.63
CA SER A 142 7.26 3.38 -0.82
C SER A 142 6.60 2.12 -1.36
N LEU A 143 5.46 1.73 -0.77
CA LEU A 143 4.59 0.69 -1.31
C LEU A 143 3.68 1.27 -2.38
N VAL A 144 3.49 0.55 -3.47
CA VAL A 144 2.51 0.84 -4.51
C VAL A 144 1.33 -0.11 -4.37
N LEU A 145 0.20 0.41 -3.92
CA LEU A 145 -1.03 -0.34 -3.68
C LEU A 145 -2.07 0.00 -4.73
N ARG A 146 -2.58 -0.99 -5.46
CA ARG A 146 -3.67 -0.80 -6.41
C ARG A 146 -4.96 -1.39 -5.86
N ALA A 147 -6.03 -0.61 -5.86
CA ALA A 147 -7.33 -1.05 -5.37
C ALA A 147 -7.98 -2.03 -6.35
N ARG A 148 -8.30 -3.24 -5.87
CA ARG A 148 -9.02 -4.30 -6.59
C ARG A 148 -9.99 -4.99 -5.64
N PRO A 149 -10.96 -5.79 -6.14
CA PRO A 149 -11.79 -6.63 -5.27
C PRO A 149 -10.94 -7.51 -4.34
N GLY A 150 -11.20 -7.44 -3.04
CA GLY A 150 -10.41 -8.10 -1.99
C GLY A 150 -9.10 -7.40 -1.64
N GLN A 151 -8.77 -6.27 -2.29
CA GLN A 151 -7.59 -5.44 -2.04
C GLN A 151 -7.99 -3.97 -1.87
N GLU A 152 -9.04 -3.74 -1.12
CA GLU A 152 -9.56 -2.40 -0.84
C GLU A 152 -8.61 -1.62 0.07
N ARG A 153 -8.61 -0.30 -0.09
CA ARG A 153 -7.75 0.63 0.66
C ARG A 153 -7.91 0.59 2.17
N TRP A 154 -9.03 0.07 2.66
CA TRP A 154 -9.35 0.06 4.09
C TRP A 154 -8.28 -0.62 4.94
N ALA A 155 -7.69 -1.73 4.46
CA ALA A 155 -6.66 -2.47 5.20
C ALA A 155 -5.39 -1.64 5.47
N SER A 156 -5.02 -0.75 4.55
CA SER A 156 -3.84 0.10 4.70
C SER A 156 -4.13 1.47 5.33
N LEU A 157 -5.41 1.84 5.56
CA LEU A 157 -5.78 3.19 5.98
C LEU A 157 -6.53 3.26 7.30
N LEU A 158 -7.38 2.26 7.64
CA LEU A 158 -8.26 2.35 8.82
C LEU A 158 -7.62 1.84 10.11
N PRO A 159 -6.92 0.67 10.13
CA PRO A 159 -6.34 0.17 11.35
C PRO A 159 -5.20 1.04 11.86
N PRO A 160 -4.96 1.13 13.18
CA PRO A 160 -3.85 1.89 13.76
C PRO A 160 -2.48 1.31 13.41
N VAL A 161 -2.41 0.03 13.04
CA VAL A 161 -1.19 -0.68 12.62
C VAL A 161 -1.37 -1.21 11.21
N HIS A 162 -0.41 -0.96 10.33
CA HIS A 162 -0.34 -1.54 8.99
C HIS A 162 0.90 -2.42 8.85
N ILE A 163 0.71 -3.68 8.45
CA ILE A 163 1.78 -4.63 8.13
C ILE A 163 1.68 -4.95 6.64
N ALA A 164 2.73 -4.65 5.88
CA ALA A 164 2.85 -5.03 4.48
C ALA A 164 3.82 -6.20 4.31
N VAL A 165 3.46 -7.19 3.49
CA VAL A 165 4.27 -8.38 3.24
C VAL A 165 4.74 -8.37 1.80
N ILE A 166 6.05 -8.30 1.59
CA ILE A 166 6.66 -8.06 0.29
C ILE A 166 7.68 -9.14 -0.02
N ARG A 167 7.61 -9.73 -1.20
CA ARG A 167 8.64 -10.63 -1.73
C ARG A 167 9.66 -9.85 -2.56
N ARG A 168 10.88 -10.37 -2.63
CA ARG A 168 11.98 -9.77 -3.39
C ARG A 168 11.59 -9.37 -4.83
N TYR A 169 10.79 -10.19 -5.52
CA TYR A 169 10.38 -9.92 -6.92
C TYR A 169 9.40 -8.73 -7.07
N GLN A 170 8.84 -8.22 -5.98
CA GLN A 170 7.98 -7.04 -5.98
C GLN A 170 8.78 -5.74 -5.81
N ILE A 171 10.11 -5.83 -5.61
CA ILE A 171 10.95 -4.65 -5.43
C ILE A 171 11.33 -4.09 -6.81
N ILE A 172 11.03 -2.83 -7.01
CA ILE A 172 11.36 -2.07 -8.21
C ILE A 172 12.31 -0.92 -7.85
N PRO A 173 13.27 -0.55 -8.72
CA PRO A 173 14.29 0.42 -8.36
C PRO A 173 13.75 1.79 -7.95
N ASP A 174 12.94 2.42 -8.81
CA ASP A 174 12.48 3.79 -8.62
C ASP A 174 11.02 4.02 -9.07
N LEU A 175 10.54 5.24 -8.90
CA LEU A 175 9.17 5.62 -9.27
C LEU A 175 8.97 5.69 -10.79
N ILE A 176 10.02 5.95 -11.57
CA ILE A 176 9.96 6.02 -13.03
C ILE A 176 9.68 4.63 -13.58
N ASP A 177 10.36 3.61 -13.04
CA ASP A 177 10.13 2.21 -13.39
C ASP A 177 8.69 1.76 -13.07
N VAL A 178 8.08 2.26 -11.98
CA VAL A 178 6.66 2.00 -11.68
C VAL A 178 5.76 2.55 -12.77
N PHE A 179 5.97 3.81 -13.20
CA PHE A 179 5.16 4.40 -14.26
C PHE A 179 5.37 3.71 -15.61
N GLN A 180 6.60 3.25 -15.88
CA GLN A 180 6.87 2.45 -17.07
C GLN A 180 6.14 1.11 -17.02
N ALA A 181 6.19 0.39 -15.90
CA ALA A 181 5.48 -0.87 -15.72
C ALA A 181 3.95 -0.70 -15.83
N LEU A 182 3.39 0.40 -15.30
CA LEU A 182 1.97 0.73 -15.45
C LEU A 182 1.60 1.01 -16.92
N ARG A 183 2.44 1.73 -17.65
CA ARG A 183 2.23 2.03 -19.08
C ARG A 183 2.28 0.76 -19.93
N ASP A 184 3.24 -0.13 -19.64
CA ASP A 184 3.44 -1.37 -20.38
C ASP A 184 2.30 -2.37 -20.18
N GLN A 185 1.59 -2.29 -19.03
CA GLN A 185 0.36 -3.06 -18.79
C GLN A 185 -0.86 -2.56 -19.60
N GLY A 186 -0.80 -1.33 -20.13
CA GLY A 186 -1.90 -0.69 -20.84
C GLY A 186 -2.81 0.13 -19.91
N LEU A 187 -3.29 1.27 -20.44
CA LEU A 187 -4.12 2.21 -19.68
C LEU A 187 -5.50 1.64 -19.30
N ASP A 188 -5.99 0.67 -20.04
CA ASP A 188 -7.23 -0.06 -19.81
C ASP A 188 -7.14 -1.04 -18.62
N GLN A 189 -5.92 -1.42 -18.22
CA GLN A 189 -5.65 -2.25 -17.04
C GLN A 189 -5.41 -1.43 -15.76
N LEU A 190 -5.46 -0.10 -15.84
CA LEU A 190 -5.31 0.73 -14.66
C LEU A 190 -6.51 0.58 -13.73
N THR A 191 -6.23 0.38 -12.46
CA THR A 191 -7.26 0.36 -11.42
C THR A 191 -7.80 1.78 -11.16
N SER A 192 -8.99 1.88 -10.59
CA SER A 192 -9.61 3.18 -10.26
C SER A 192 -8.80 3.99 -9.24
N HIS A 193 -7.88 3.34 -8.53
CA HIS A 193 -7.07 4.00 -7.51
C HIS A 193 -5.72 3.32 -7.31
N ILE A 194 -4.68 4.13 -7.29
CA ILE A 194 -3.30 3.74 -6.97
C ILE A 194 -2.85 4.61 -5.78
N THR A 195 -2.37 3.98 -4.72
CA THR A 195 -1.88 4.64 -3.52
C THR A 195 -0.39 4.38 -3.36
N LEU A 196 0.39 5.43 -3.11
CA LEU A 196 1.77 5.33 -2.65
C LEU A 196 1.77 5.51 -1.13
N VAL A 197 2.28 4.51 -0.39
CA VAL A 197 2.40 4.54 1.07
C VAL A 197 3.87 4.65 1.42
N THR A 198 4.26 5.79 2.01
CA THR A 198 5.65 6.11 2.37
C THR A 198 5.72 6.46 3.85
N GLY A 199 5.79 5.44 4.68
CA GLY A 199 5.86 5.60 6.13
C GLY A 199 4.52 5.63 6.87
N PRO A 200 4.54 5.76 8.20
CA PRO A 200 3.36 5.92 9.03
C PRO A 200 2.67 7.26 8.76
N SER A 201 1.37 7.34 9.08
CA SER A 201 0.60 8.58 8.96
C SER A 201 1.20 9.69 9.82
N LYS A 202 1.54 10.83 9.21
CA LYS A 202 2.10 11.99 9.89
C LYS A 202 1.27 13.22 9.53
N THR A 203 0.91 14.01 10.56
CA THR A 203 0.21 15.29 10.40
C THR A 203 1.06 16.39 11.02
N GLY A 204 1.42 17.42 10.24
CA GLY A 204 2.32 18.48 10.64
C GLY A 204 1.64 19.84 10.94
N ASP A 205 0.31 19.90 10.93
CA ASP A 205 -0.43 21.17 10.93
C ASP A 205 -1.00 21.57 12.30
N ILE A 206 -0.80 20.78 13.34
CA ILE A 206 -1.28 21.10 14.69
C ILE A 206 -0.10 21.61 15.51
N GLU A 207 -0.07 22.93 15.74
CA GLU A 207 0.93 23.63 16.61
C GLU A 207 2.40 23.42 16.19
N LEU A 208 2.67 23.19 14.87
CA LEU A 208 4.03 22.89 14.34
C LEU A 208 4.66 21.61 14.93
N GLN A 209 3.87 20.74 15.57
CA GLN A 209 4.32 19.45 16.07
C GLN A 209 3.85 18.32 15.14
N LEU A 210 4.79 17.43 14.78
CA LEU A 210 4.49 16.23 14.02
C LEU A 210 3.72 15.24 14.90
N THR A 211 2.43 15.05 14.62
CA THR A 211 1.60 14.04 15.26
C THR A 211 1.44 12.83 14.33
N THR A 212 1.66 11.63 14.86
CA THR A 212 1.52 10.37 14.09
C THR A 212 0.17 9.70 14.35
N GLY A 213 -0.40 9.06 13.32
CA GLY A 213 -1.57 8.19 13.47
C GLY A 213 -2.93 8.88 13.54
N VAL A 214 -3.04 10.18 13.19
CA VAL A 214 -4.32 10.92 13.26
C VAL A 214 -5.26 10.52 12.11
N HIS A 215 -4.73 10.35 10.90
CA HIS A 215 -5.52 10.11 9.68
C HIS A 215 -5.19 8.78 8.97
N GLY A 216 -4.50 7.87 9.67
CA GLY A 216 -4.09 6.58 9.14
C GLY A 216 -3.22 5.81 10.14
N PRO A 217 -2.63 4.68 9.76
CA PRO A 217 -1.80 3.88 10.65
C PRO A 217 -0.65 4.67 11.27
N GLY A 218 -0.58 4.71 12.60
CA GLY A 218 0.53 5.29 13.35
C GLY A 218 1.76 4.38 13.42
N HIS A 219 1.56 3.07 13.20
CA HIS A 219 2.61 2.06 13.15
C HIS A 219 2.62 1.40 11.78
N TRP A 220 3.78 1.36 11.13
CA TRP A 220 3.93 0.81 9.81
C TRP A 220 5.11 -0.16 9.76
N HIS A 221 4.82 -1.42 9.45
CA HIS A 221 5.78 -2.51 9.36
C HIS A 221 5.81 -3.08 7.94
N VAL A 222 6.99 -3.38 7.44
CA VAL A 222 7.16 -4.05 6.14
C VAL A 222 8.00 -5.30 6.34
N VAL A 223 7.40 -6.46 6.07
CA VAL A 223 8.06 -7.77 6.13
C VAL A 223 8.59 -8.09 4.74
N LEU A 224 9.90 -8.13 4.59
CA LEU A 224 10.63 -8.35 3.34
C LEU A 224 11.14 -9.80 3.29
N ILE A 225 10.64 -10.60 2.33
CA ILE A 225 10.95 -12.03 2.21
C ILE A 225 11.91 -12.27 1.05
N GLY A 226 13.04 -12.95 1.29
CA GLY A 226 13.99 -13.45 0.29
C GLY A 226 15.40 -12.95 0.37
#